data_4e794e637486a483d84413f45a1bed04
#
_entry.id   4e794e637486a483d84413f45a1bed04
#
_cell.length_a   1.000
_cell.length_b   1.000
_cell.length_c   1.000
_cell.angle_alpha   90.00
_cell.angle_beta   90.00
_cell.angle_gamma   90.00
#
_symmetry.space_group_name_H-M   'P 1'
#
loop_
_entity.id
_entity.type
_entity.pdbx_description
1 polymer ?
#
loop_
_entity_poly.entity_id
_entity_poly.type
_entity_poly.pdbx_seq_one_letter_code
_entity_poly.pdbx_strand_id
1 'polypeptide(L)'
;MTLDKLLDDDLLARARELRAAGRSPKEIARALGVRPSTVAPLMRAIAQEAAADEPEHAVMGCWVSPGWSAGLTVSGHEEWPDRDAVEHPGSGLVGVMVARRHRPRRVSVCGYLVDVYCLGVKNALGPDVISDRDLPAFLRGFFSAFGDATVPVPAPLDLARHLVWGALDYARELGFPPHSDFQPTSGHLGTWQETSDITFGRDGVPFYVGGPYDDAVAVTRTLARSAGTGNFHFITPIEVTAGS
;
A
#
# COMPACT_ATOMS: atom_id res chain seq x y z
N MET A 1 14.04 16.85 37.42
CA MET A 1 14.65 17.16 36.12
C MET A 1 16.11 17.49 36.44
N THR A 2 17.04 16.63 36.04
CA THR A 2 18.46 16.72 36.39
C THR A 2 19.16 17.69 35.46
N LEU A 3 20.21 18.37 35.95
CA LEU A 3 21.02 19.38 35.24
C LEU A 3 21.62 18.79 33.92
N ASP A 4 21.97 17.48 33.91
CA ASP A 4 22.46 16.75 32.76
C ASP A 4 21.44 16.71 31.61
N LYS A 5 20.15 16.53 31.92
CA LYS A 5 19.09 16.46 30.91
C LYS A 5 18.84 17.82 30.25
N LEU A 6 18.99 18.92 31.01
CA LEU A 6 18.87 20.27 30.47
C LEU A 6 20.04 20.63 29.53
N LEU A 7 21.24 20.15 29.84
CA LEU A 7 22.43 20.33 28.99
C LEU A 7 22.34 19.53 27.69
N ASP A 8 21.78 18.31 27.75
CA ASP A 8 21.55 17.47 26.57
C ASP A 8 20.46 18.04 25.67
N ASP A 9 19.39 18.62 26.23
CA ASP A 9 18.32 19.27 25.46
C ASP A 9 18.81 20.56 24.75
N ASP A 10 19.67 21.36 25.40
CA ASP A 10 20.27 22.56 24.79
C ASP A 10 21.26 22.20 23.66
N LEU A 11 22.07 21.15 23.85
CA LEU A 11 22.96 20.64 22.82
C LEU A 11 22.20 20.11 21.61
N LEU A 12 21.08 19.41 21.83
CA LEU A 12 20.21 18.90 20.77
C LEU A 12 19.58 20.06 19.98
N ALA A 13 19.06 21.09 20.65
CA ALA A 13 18.47 22.27 20.03
C ALA A 13 19.48 22.99 19.13
N ARG A 14 20.70 23.25 19.62
CA ARG A 14 21.77 23.90 18.86
C ARG A 14 22.26 23.03 17.70
N ALA A 15 22.38 21.72 17.90
CA ALA A 15 22.74 20.79 16.82
C ALA A 15 21.68 20.80 15.68
N ARG A 16 20.39 20.94 16.02
CA ARG A 16 19.29 21.05 15.08
C ARG A 16 19.40 22.33 14.23
N GLU A 17 19.64 23.49 14.84
CA GLU A 17 19.82 24.75 14.15
C GLU A 17 20.99 24.70 13.16
N LEU A 18 22.13 24.15 13.59
CA LEU A 18 23.32 24.01 12.73
C LEU A 18 23.06 23.03 11.59
N ARG A 19 22.29 21.97 11.83
CA ARG A 19 21.92 21.03 10.79
C ARG A 19 20.97 21.63 9.77
N ALA A 20 19.99 22.42 10.20
CA ALA A 20 19.07 23.17 9.34
C ALA A 20 19.83 24.21 8.47
N ALA A 21 20.94 24.77 8.99
CA ALA A 21 21.84 25.65 8.25
C ALA A 21 22.79 24.86 7.29
N GLY A 22 22.58 23.56 7.07
CA GLY A 22 23.34 22.74 6.12
C GLY A 22 24.72 22.29 6.61
N ARG A 23 25.04 22.44 7.88
CA ARG A 23 26.35 22.04 8.43
C ARG A 23 26.50 20.52 8.48
N SER A 24 27.70 20.05 8.16
CA SER A 24 28.07 18.63 8.30
C SER A 24 28.24 18.25 9.78
N PRO A 25 28.13 16.95 10.15
CA PRO A 25 28.34 16.48 11.52
C PRO A 25 29.69 16.89 12.12
N LYS A 26 30.73 16.98 11.29
CA LYS A 26 32.08 17.40 11.72
C LYS A 26 32.12 18.91 12.04
N GLU A 27 31.44 19.73 11.27
CA GLU A 27 31.30 21.16 11.54
C GLU A 27 30.44 21.44 12.76
N ILE A 28 29.37 20.64 12.96
CA ILE A 28 28.53 20.71 14.16
C ILE A 28 29.34 20.37 15.42
N ALA A 29 30.15 19.30 15.40
CA ALA A 29 31.04 18.96 16.51
C ALA A 29 31.97 20.10 16.87
N ARG A 30 32.55 20.74 15.85
CA ARG A 30 33.46 21.89 16.06
C ARG A 30 32.71 23.12 16.61
N ALA A 31 31.53 23.43 16.08
CA ALA A 31 30.74 24.56 16.50
C ALA A 31 30.19 24.44 17.94
N LEU A 32 29.85 23.20 18.34
CA LEU A 32 29.39 22.91 19.69
C LEU A 32 30.54 22.67 20.70
N GLY A 33 31.79 22.58 20.25
CA GLY A 33 32.93 22.29 21.11
C GLY A 33 32.91 20.89 21.72
N VAL A 34 32.23 19.92 21.08
CA VAL A 34 32.09 18.55 21.58
C VAL A 34 32.83 17.55 20.70
N ARG A 35 33.04 16.35 21.21
CA ARG A 35 33.65 15.26 20.43
C ARG A 35 32.72 14.78 19.32
N PRO A 36 33.24 14.32 18.17
CA PRO A 36 32.41 13.72 17.10
C PRO A 36 31.51 12.55 17.57
N SER A 37 32.00 11.79 18.56
CA SER A 37 31.23 10.71 19.18
C SER A 37 29.97 11.20 19.91
N THR A 38 29.96 12.43 20.43
CA THR A 38 28.81 13.07 21.07
C THR A 38 27.79 13.57 20.04
N VAL A 39 28.23 13.94 18.84
CA VAL A 39 27.35 14.44 17.76
C VAL A 39 26.58 13.29 17.08
N ALA A 40 27.16 12.10 16.99
CA ALA A 40 26.50 10.97 16.32
C ALA A 40 25.13 10.59 16.93
N PRO A 41 24.95 10.51 18.26
CA PRO A 41 23.61 10.31 18.85
C PRO A 41 22.67 11.51 18.64
N LEU A 42 23.19 12.76 18.68
CA LEU A 42 22.37 13.95 18.39
C LEU A 42 21.87 13.95 16.95
N MET A 43 22.71 13.58 15.98
CA MET A 43 22.29 13.45 14.59
C MET A 43 21.24 12.36 14.39
N ARG A 44 21.33 11.25 15.14
CA ARG A 44 20.31 10.20 15.12
C ARG A 44 19.01 10.67 15.73
N ALA A 45 19.05 11.39 16.85
CA ALA A 45 17.86 11.97 17.48
C ALA A 45 17.18 12.97 16.55
N ILE A 46 17.93 13.90 15.96
CA ILE A 46 17.42 14.87 14.97
C ILE A 46 16.81 14.16 13.75
N ALA A 47 17.44 13.10 13.26
CA ALA A 47 16.90 12.32 12.13
C ALA A 47 15.64 11.55 12.52
N GLN A 48 15.56 11.02 13.75
CA GLN A 48 14.37 10.35 14.27
C GLN A 48 13.21 11.34 14.51
N GLU A 49 13.49 12.51 15.06
CA GLU A 49 12.49 13.58 15.21
C GLU A 49 12.00 14.09 13.84
N ALA A 50 12.92 14.32 12.88
CA ALA A 50 12.57 14.71 11.52
C ALA A 50 11.75 13.62 10.81
N ALA A 51 12.01 12.34 11.09
CA ALA A 51 11.21 11.23 10.56
C ALA A 51 9.86 11.11 11.26
N ALA A 52 9.74 11.59 12.51
CA ALA A 52 8.47 11.65 13.24
C ALA A 52 7.65 12.91 12.92
N ASP A 53 8.34 14.00 12.54
CA ASP A 53 7.75 15.30 12.15
C ASP A 53 7.65 15.46 10.63
N GLU A 54 8.19 14.51 9.83
CA GLU A 54 7.94 14.52 8.39
C GLU A 54 6.43 14.31 8.20
N PRO A 55 5.73 15.31 7.65
CA PRO A 55 4.37 15.08 7.20
C PRO A 55 4.45 13.86 6.29
N GLU A 56 3.61 12.84 6.55
CA GLU A 56 3.43 11.65 5.70
C GLU A 56 3.86 11.99 4.29
N HIS A 57 4.93 11.41 3.77
CA HIS A 57 5.57 11.87 2.52
C HIS A 57 4.49 12.24 1.52
N ALA A 58 4.41 13.53 1.15
CA ALA A 58 3.25 14.09 0.47
C ALA A 58 2.82 13.18 -0.68
N VAL A 59 1.57 12.80 -0.71
CA VAL A 59 1.02 11.96 -1.76
C VAL A 59 1.20 12.67 -3.10
N MET A 60 1.90 12.02 -4.01
CA MET A 60 2.13 12.51 -5.37
C MET A 60 0.98 12.10 -6.29
N GLY A 61 0.37 10.98 -6.00
CA GLY A 61 -0.78 10.44 -6.70
C GLY A 61 -1.08 9.00 -6.30
N CYS A 62 -2.31 8.62 -6.57
CA CYS A 62 -2.77 7.24 -6.50
C CYS A 62 -3.45 6.89 -7.82
N TRP A 63 -3.39 5.62 -8.20
CA TRP A 63 -4.00 5.11 -9.42
C TRP A 63 -4.57 3.73 -9.16
N VAL A 64 -5.66 3.44 -9.84
CA VAL A 64 -6.33 2.13 -9.82
C VAL A 64 -6.50 1.61 -11.26
N SER A 65 -6.64 0.31 -11.42
CA SER A 65 -7.00 -0.27 -12.72
C SER A 65 -8.43 0.14 -13.11
N PRO A 66 -8.72 0.42 -14.39
CA PRO A 66 -10.08 0.67 -14.84
C PRO A 66 -10.97 -0.55 -14.55
N GLY A 67 -12.28 -0.30 -14.36
CA GLY A 67 -13.24 -1.34 -14.04
C GLY A 67 -13.14 -1.89 -12.61
N TRP A 68 -12.38 -1.25 -11.73
CA TRP A 68 -12.14 -1.69 -10.36
C TRP A 68 -13.43 -1.91 -9.54
N SER A 69 -14.48 -1.16 -9.84
CA SER A 69 -15.76 -1.21 -9.10
C SER A 69 -16.76 -2.23 -9.65
N ALA A 70 -16.43 -2.96 -10.72
CA ALA A 70 -17.32 -3.99 -11.26
C ALA A 70 -17.71 -5.01 -10.18
N GLY A 71 -19.01 -5.25 -10.01
CA GLY A 71 -19.55 -6.17 -9.01
C GLY A 71 -19.37 -5.72 -7.53
N LEU A 72 -18.91 -4.48 -7.30
CA LEU A 72 -18.82 -3.90 -5.97
C LEU A 72 -19.91 -2.84 -5.74
N THR A 73 -20.30 -2.65 -4.49
CA THR A 73 -21.16 -1.55 -4.07
C THR A 73 -20.35 -0.57 -3.23
N VAL A 74 -20.48 0.72 -3.53
CA VAL A 74 -19.81 1.81 -2.79
C VAL A 74 -20.87 2.66 -2.12
N SER A 75 -20.71 2.93 -0.83
CA SER A 75 -21.61 3.78 -0.03
C SER A 75 -20.96 5.12 0.26
N GLY A 76 -21.72 6.20 0.26
CA GLY A 76 -21.22 7.53 0.68
C GLY A 76 -20.31 8.26 -0.31
N HIS A 77 -19.86 7.62 -1.38
CA HIS A 77 -18.91 8.16 -2.36
C HIS A 77 -19.39 7.89 -3.79
N GLU A 78 -20.39 8.62 -4.24
CA GLU A 78 -20.99 8.43 -5.57
C GLU A 78 -20.03 8.73 -6.73
N GLU A 79 -18.94 9.47 -6.46
CA GLU A 79 -17.92 9.85 -7.43
C GLU A 79 -16.83 8.78 -7.63
N TRP A 80 -16.72 7.80 -6.72
CA TRP A 80 -15.66 6.79 -6.79
C TRP A 80 -15.89 5.72 -7.86
N PRO A 81 -17.11 5.14 -7.98
CA PRO A 81 -17.32 4.05 -8.93
C PRO A 81 -16.97 4.45 -10.37
N ASP A 82 -16.28 3.55 -11.04
CA ASP A 82 -16.06 3.67 -12.48
C ASP A 82 -17.38 3.42 -13.18
N ARG A 83 -17.95 4.48 -13.76
CA ARG A 83 -19.28 4.45 -14.39
C ARG A 83 -19.34 3.55 -15.62
N ASP A 84 -18.18 3.31 -16.22
CA ASP A 84 -18.05 2.45 -17.40
C ASP A 84 -17.58 1.03 -17.03
N ALA A 85 -17.55 0.71 -15.71
CA ALA A 85 -17.15 -0.60 -15.24
C ALA A 85 -18.12 -1.68 -15.75
N VAL A 86 -17.60 -2.55 -16.59
CA VAL A 86 -18.31 -3.73 -17.10
C VAL A 86 -17.61 -4.97 -16.58
N GLU A 87 -18.40 -5.90 -16.07
CA GLU A 87 -17.86 -7.19 -15.65
C GLU A 87 -17.26 -7.95 -16.83
N HIS A 88 -16.08 -8.50 -16.63
CA HIS A 88 -15.38 -9.38 -17.56
C HIS A 88 -14.68 -10.52 -16.76
N PRO A 89 -14.16 -11.56 -17.43
CA PRO A 89 -13.55 -12.71 -16.73
C PRO A 89 -12.39 -12.37 -15.77
N GLY A 90 -11.75 -11.21 -15.94
CA GLY A 90 -10.69 -10.72 -15.03
C GLY A 90 -11.19 -9.75 -13.95
N SER A 91 -12.50 -9.47 -13.88
CA SER A 91 -13.06 -8.60 -12.84
C SER A 91 -12.81 -9.18 -11.45
N GLY A 92 -12.67 -8.29 -10.47
CA GLY A 92 -12.34 -8.67 -9.09
C GLY A 92 -10.84 -8.60 -8.79
N LEU A 93 -9.98 -8.57 -9.79
CA LEU A 93 -8.54 -8.35 -9.61
C LEU A 93 -8.18 -6.91 -9.92
N VAL A 94 -7.81 -6.14 -8.89
CA VAL A 94 -7.60 -4.70 -8.95
C VAL A 94 -6.15 -4.36 -8.68
N GLY A 95 -5.55 -3.56 -9.56
CA GLY A 95 -4.28 -2.91 -9.31
C GLY A 95 -4.48 -1.58 -8.60
N VAL A 96 -3.73 -1.35 -7.53
CA VAL A 96 -3.68 -0.07 -6.82
C VAL A 96 -2.24 0.36 -6.73
N MET A 97 -1.91 1.61 -7.05
CA MET A 97 -0.58 2.16 -6.85
C MET A 97 -0.63 3.49 -6.12
N VAL A 98 0.28 3.66 -5.17
CA VAL A 98 0.46 4.89 -4.39
C VAL A 98 1.88 5.38 -4.56
N ALA A 99 2.04 6.65 -4.95
CA ALA A 99 3.32 7.33 -5.03
C ALA A 99 3.38 8.46 -4.01
N ARG A 100 4.48 8.52 -3.26
CA ARG A 100 4.75 9.56 -2.26
C ARG A 100 6.06 10.28 -2.54
N ARG A 101 6.14 11.55 -2.20
CA ARG A 101 7.38 12.32 -2.27
C ARG A 101 8.41 11.73 -1.31
N HIS A 102 9.55 11.27 -1.83
CA HIS A 102 10.63 10.78 -0.98
C HIS A 102 11.66 11.88 -0.68
N ARG A 103 12.09 12.62 -1.69
CA ARG A 103 12.98 13.77 -1.66
C ARG A 103 12.93 14.49 -3.03
N PRO A 104 13.61 15.65 -3.21
CA PRO A 104 13.60 16.34 -4.52
C PRO A 104 13.93 15.40 -5.67
N ARG A 105 13.06 15.36 -6.67
CA ARG A 105 13.13 14.50 -7.87
C ARG A 105 13.15 12.99 -7.63
N ARG A 106 12.75 12.54 -6.44
CA ARG A 106 12.62 11.12 -6.10
C ARG A 106 11.25 10.86 -5.48
N VAL A 107 10.64 9.80 -5.91
CA VAL A 107 9.35 9.32 -5.42
C VAL A 107 9.48 7.90 -4.91
N SER A 108 8.79 7.60 -3.83
CA SER A 108 8.63 6.25 -3.31
C SER A 108 7.30 5.71 -3.80
N VAL A 109 7.28 4.50 -4.35
CA VAL A 109 6.10 3.88 -4.94
C VAL A 109 5.83 2.53 -4.31
N CYS A 110 4.56 2.24 -4.04
CA CYS A 110 4.07 0.93 -3.67
C CYS A 110 2.91 0.54 -4.57
N GLY A 111 2.88 -0.72 -5.00
CA GLY A 111 1.80 -1.30 -5.78
C GLY A 111 1.17 -2.46 -5.05
N TYR A 112 -0.13 -2.66 -5.25
CA TYR A 112 -0.93 -3.71 -4.62
C TYR A 112 -1.75 -4.42 -5.69
N LEU A 113 -1.70 -5.74 -5.66
CA LEU A 113 -2.60 -6.61 -6.41
C LEU A 113 -3.69 -7.09 -5.44
N VAL A 114 -4.91 -6.61 -5.64
CA VAL A 114 -6.03 -6.82 -4.72
C VAL A 114 -7.12 -7.66 -5.39
N ASP A 115 -7.45 -8.78 -4.79
CA ASP A 115 -8.64 -9.55 -5.12
C ASP A 115 -9.78 -9.03 -4.24
N VAL A 116 -10.63 -8.20 -4.81
CA VAL A 116 -11.75 -7.56 -4.11
C VAL A 116 -12.97 -8.47 -3.97
N TYR A 117 -12.93 -9.65 -4.58
CA TYR A 117 -14.04 -10.60 -4.50
C TYR A 117 -13.84 -11.68 -3.45
N CYS A 118 -12.57 -11.98 -3.02
CA CYS A 118 -12.34 -13.09 -2.13
C CYS A 118 -11.04 -12.99 -1.30
N LEU A 119 -9.88 -12.96 -1.96
CA LEU A 119 -8.60 -13.24 -1.30
C LEU A 119 -7.89 -12.00 -0.73
N GLY A 120 -8.43 -10.78 -0.94
CA GLY A 120 -7.81 -9.55 -0.46
C GLY A 120 -6.48 -9.25 -1.16
N VAL A 121 -5.46 -8.84 -0.42
CA VAL A 121 -4.15 -8.50 -1.00
C VAL A 121 -3.40 -9.77 -1.38
N LYS A 122 -3.35 -10.05 -2.69
CA LYS A 122 -2.64 -11.22 -3.27
C LYS A 122 -1.16 -10.99 -3.47
N ASN A 123 -0.74 -9.74 -3.67
CA ASN A 123 0.67 -9.37 -3.82
C ASN A 123 0.84 -7.88 -3.52
N ALA A 124 2.04 -7.50 -3.12
CA ALA A 124 2.43 -6.11 -2.99
C ALA A 124 3.89 -5.94 -3.43
N LEU A 125 4.21 -4.79 -3.98
CA LEU A 125 5.58 -4.45 -4.40
C LEU A 125 6.01 -3.11 -3.82
N GLY A 126 7.30 -2.96 -3.57
CA GLY A 126 7.91 -1.77 -3.01
C GLY A 126 8.13 -1.86 -1.49
N PRO A 127 8.39 -0.73 -0.80
CA PRO A 127 8.54 0.60 -1.38
C PRO A 127 9.80 0.75 -2.26
N ASP A 128 9.64 1.12 -3.51
CA ASP A 128 10.72 1.40 -4.44
C ASP A 128 10.95 2.89 -4.62
N VAL A 129 12.20 3.35 -4.58
CA VAL A 129 12.54 4.77 -4.76
C VAL A 129 13.06 5.01 -6.17
N ILE A 130 12.24 5.64 -6.99
CA ILE A 130 12.53 5.92 -8.40
C ILE A 130 12.69 7.43 -8.65
N SER A 131 13.16 7.81 -9.85
CA SER A 131 13.10 9.21 -10.31
C SER A 131 11.65 9.61 -10.60
N ASP A 132 11.26 10.85 -10.29
CA ASP A 132 9.93 11.36 -10.62
C ASP A 132 9.65 11.35 -12.14
N ARG A 133 10.71 11.40 -12.98
CA ARG A 133 10.62 11.30 -14.43
C ARG A 133 10.26 9.87 -14.90
N ASP A 134 10.62 8.86 -14.10
CA ASP A 134 10.40 7.46 -14.45
C ASP A 134 9.00 6.98 -13.99
N LEU A 135 8.30 7.76 -13.15
CA LEU A 135 6.99 7.40 -12.63
C LEU A 135 5.97 7.03 -13.72
N PRO A 136 5.84 7.76 -14.85
CA PRO A 136 4.90 7.38 -15.90
C PRO A 136 5.22 6.03 -16.56
N ALA A 137 6.50 5.70 -16.71
CA ALA A 137 6.92 4.40 -17.26
C ALA A 137 6.67 3.28 -16.25
N PHE A 138 6.93 3.53 -14.96
CA PHE A 138 6.68 2.60 -13.88
C PHE A 138 5.19 2.26 -13.75
N LEU A 139 4.32 3.28 -13.80
CA LEU A 139 2.86 3.11 -13.81
C LEU A 139 2.42 2.21 -14.98
N ARG A 140 2.86 2.52 -16.21
CA ARG A 140 2.51 1.68 -17.37
C ARG A 140 2.97 0.24 -17.20
N GLY A 141 4.19 0.03 -16.70
CA GLY A 141 4.72 -1.32 -16.45
C GLY A 141 3.91 -2.11 -15.43
N PHE A 142 3.51 -1.46 -14.33
CA PHE A 142 2.68 -2.10 -13.32
C PHE A 142 1.30 -2.46 -13.85
N PHE A 143 0.61 -1.50 -14.48
CA PHE A 143 -0.76 -1.72 -14.95
C PHE A 143 -0.86 -2.58 -16.21
N SER A 144 0.23 -2.78 -16.97
CA SER A 144 0.24 -3.72 -18.10
C SER A 144 0.01 -5.18 -17.67
N ALA A 145 0.26 -5.51 -16.39
CA ALA A 145 -0.08 -6.82 -15.85
C ALA A 145 -1.60 -7.10 -15.80
N PHE A 146 -2.43 -6.06 -15.92
CA PHE A 146 -3.91 -6.16 -15.98
C PHE A 146 -4.45 -6.10 -17.42
N GLY A 147 -3.58 -6.07 -18.40
CA GLY A 147 -3.88 -6.02 -19.84
C GLY A 147 -2.99 -5.01 -20.56
N ASP A 148 -2.52 -5.34 -21.76
CA ASP A 148 -1.52 -4.56 -22.51
C ASP A 148 -1.91 -3.11 -22.78
N ALA A 149 -3.22 -2.81 -22.85
CA ALA A 149 -3.76 -1.48 -23.09
C ALA A 149 -4.33 -0.81 -21.83
N THR A 150 -4.07 -1.37 -20.64
CA THR A 150 -4.63 -0.83 -19.39
C THR A 150 -4.05 0.54 -19.07
N VAL A 151 -4.91 1.56 -19.10
CA VAL A 151 -4.57 2.93 -18.69
C VAL A 151 -5.04 3.12 -17.25
N PRO A 152 -4.13 3.37 -16.29
CA PRO A 152 -4.52 3.56 -14.90
C PRO A 152 -5.40 4.80 -14.72
N VAL A 153 -6.40 4.69 -13.86
CA VAL A 153 -7.30 5.79 -13.51
C VAL A 153 -6.77 6.49 -12.27
N PRO A 154 -6.57 7.82 -12.29
CA PRO A 154 -6.24 8.57 -11.09
C PRO A 154 -7.32 8.40 -10.02
N ALA A 155 -6.90 8.23 -8.77
CA ALA A 155 -7.79 7.99 -7.65
C ALA A 155 -7.36 8.82 -6.43
N PRO A 156 -8.27 9.21 -5.51
CA PRO A 156 -7.89 9.75 -4.23
C PRO A 156 -7.21 8.67 -3.37
N LEU A 157 -6.32 9.07 -2.45
CA LEU A 157 -5.68 8.15 -1.52
C LEU A 157 -6.71 7.39 -0.67
N ASP A 158 -7.80 8.03 -0.39
CA ASP A 158 -8.88 7.48 0.42
C ASP A 158 -9.52 6.27 -0.26
N LEU A 159 -9.82 6.36 -1.55
CA LEU A 159 -10.26 5.20 -2.33
C LEU A 159 -9.22 4.06 -2.30
N ALA A 160 -7.92 4.39 -2.44
CA ALA A 160 -6.87 3.39 -2.37
C ALA A 160 -6.83 2.69 -0.99
N ARG A 161 -7.07 3.44 0.10
CA ARG A 161 -7.20 2.90 1.45
C ARG A 161 -8.39 1.95 1.58
N HIS A 162 -9.58 2.41 1.19
CA HIS A 162 -10.79 1.60 1.25
C HIS A 162 -10.67 0.32 0.44
N LEU A 163 -10.06 0.37 -0.75
CA LEU A 163 -9.82 -0.81 -1.58
C LEU A 163 -8.84 -1.80 -0.91
N VAL A 164 -7.68 -1.31 -0.47
CA VAL A 164 -6.62 -2.23 -0.02
C VAL A 164 -6.89 -2.74 1.40
N TRP A 165 -7.16 -1.83 2.37
CA TRP A 165 -7.44 -2.22 3.74
C TRP A 165 -8.78 -2.93 3.87
N GLY A 166 -9.82 -2.43 3.19
CA GLY A 166 -11.14 -3.06 3.23
C GLY A 166 -11.14 -4.47 2.64
N ALA A 167 -10.49 -4.68 1.48
CA ALA A 167 -10.34 -6.02 0.92
C ALA A 167 -9.54 -6.96 1.83
N LEU A 168 -8.55 -6.42 2.54
CA LEU A 168 -7.75 -7.19 3.49
C LEU A 168 -8.58 -7.62 4.71
N ASP A 169 -9.41 -6.71 5.24
CA ASP A 169 -10.28 -7.03 6.37
C ASP A 169 -11.37 -8.03 5.95
N TYR A 170 -11.98 -7.84 4.78
CA TYR A 170 -12.91 -8.81 4.19
C TYR A 170 -12.30 -10.20 4.02
N ALA A 171 -11.09 -10.28 3.46
CA ALA A 171 -10.39 -11.56 3.30
C ALA A 171 -10.09 -12.23 4.65
N ARG A 172 -9.74 -11.46 5.69
CA ARG A 172 -9.54 -11.98 7.06
C ARG A 172 -10.80 -12.58 7.64
N GLU A 173 -11.95 -11.96 7.45
CA GLU A 173 -13.25 -12.51 7.85
C GLU A 173 -13.55 -13.83 7.17
N LEU A 174 -13.12 -13.98 5.91
CA LEU A 174 -13.19 -15.24 5.17
C LEU A 174 -12.10 -16.26 5.56
N GLY A 175 -11.16 -15.90 6.43
CA GLY A 175 -10.11 -16.76 6.93
C GLY A 175 -8.82 -16.75 6.12
N PHE A 176 -8.60 -15.72 5.28
CA PHE A 176 -7.38 -15.57 4.49
C PHE A 176 -6.45 -14.52 5.10
N PRO A 177 -5.18 -14.88 5.40
CA PRO A 177 -4.19 -13.92 5.86
C PRO A 177 -3.70 -13.05 4.69
N PRO A 178 -3.19 -11.83 4.97
CA PRO A 178 -2.57 -11.00 3.96
C PRO A 178 -1.30 -11.64 3.40
N HIS A 179 -0.97 -11.32 2.15
CA HIS A 179 0.32 -11.69 1.57
C HIS A 179 1.49 -11.10 2.38
N SER A 180 2.59 -11.84 2.49
CA SER A 180 3.77 -11.45 3.30
C SER A 180 4.34 -10.08 2.89
N ASP A 181 4.30 -9.76 1.60
CA ASP A 181 4.86 -8.53 1.04
C ASP A 181 4.00 -7.29 1.34
N PHE A 182 2.79 -7.47 1.90
CA PHE A 182 1.94 -6.35 2.29
C PHE A 182 2.51 -5.54 3.45
N GLN A 183 3.04 -6.21 4.48
CA GLN A 183 3.52 -5.54 5.68
C GLN A 183 4.57 -4.44 5.40
N PRO A 184 5.60 -4.66 4.56
CA PRO A 184 6.58 -3.61 4.24
C PRO A 184 5.99 -2.41 3.48
N THR A 185 4.88 -2.61 2.75
CA THR A 185 4.27 -1.58 1.88
C THR A 185 3.14 -0.81 2.55
N SER A 186 2.60 -1.32 3.66
CA SER A 186 1.41 -0.78 4.34
C SER A 186 1.53 0.70 4.72
N GLY A 187 2.73 1.16 5.09
CA GLY A 187 3.01 2.55 5.43
C GLY A 187 2.72 3.56 4.30
N HIS A 188 2.72 3.12 3.02
CA HIS A 188 2.34 3.98 1.90
C HIS A 188 0.85 4.33 1.87
N LEU A 189 0.01 3.50 2.45
CA LEU A 189 -1.42 3.78 2.62
C LEU A 189 -1.69 4.70 3.81
N GLY A 190 -0.75 4.76 4.78
CA GLY A 190 -0.93 5.45 6.04
C GLY A 190 -1.75 4.64 7.05
N THR A 191 -2.19 5.31 8.12
CA THR A 191 -3.01 4.69 9.16
C THR A 191 -4.42 4.36 8.67
N TRP A 192 -4.95 3.24 9.12
CA TRP A 192 -6.32 2.80 8.86
C TRP A 192 -6.98 2.39 10.18
N GLN A 193 -8.12 2.99 10.50
CA GLN A 193 -8.91 2.70 11.70
C GLN A 193 -10.42 2.72 11.39
N GLU A 194 -10.77 2.71 10.10
CA GLU A 194 -12.13 2.87 9.62
C GLU A 194 -12.66 1.55 9.06
N THR A 195 -13.97 1.47 8.88
CA THR A 195 -14.61 0.41 8.10
C THR A 195 -14.69 0.88 6.66
N SER A 196 -14.45 0.00 5.71
CA SER A 196 -14.55 0.36 4.29
C SER A 196 -16.00 0.66 3.88
N ASP A 197 -16.18 1.73 3.09
CA ASP A 197 -17.45 2.07 2.45
C ASP A 197 -17.71 1.23 1.19
N ILE A 198 -16.82 0.28 0.88
CA ILE A 198 -16.93 -0.67 -0.22
C ILE A 198 -17.43 -2.00 0.32
N THR A 199 -18.53 -2.50 -0.26
CA THR A 199 -18.98 -3.87 -0.04
C THR A 199 -18.24 -4.79 -1.00
N PHE A 200 -17.43 -5.67 -0.43
CA PHE A 200 -16.60 -6.64 -1.15
C PHE A 200 -17.36 -7.91 -1.50
N GLY A 201 -16.74 -8.75 -2.33
CA GLY A 201 -17.42 -9.88 -2.94
C GLY A 201 -18.13 -9.48 -4.24
N ARG A 202 -18.37 -10.40 -5.13
CA ARG A 202 -19.15 -10.14 -6.33
C ARG A 202 -20.63 -10.01 -5.92
N ASP A 203 -21.19 -8.83 -6.06
CA ASP A 203 -22.54 -8.51 -5.57
C ASP A 203 -22.74 -8.85 -4.07
N GLY A 204 -21.68 -8.64 -3.26
CA GLY A 204 -21.67 -8.93 -1.83
C GLY A 204 -21.45 -10.42 -1.48
N VAL A 205 -21.23 -11.29 -2.46
CA VAL A 205 -20.99 -12.72 -2.26
C VAL A 205 -19.54 -13.08 -2.57
N PRO A 206 -18.83 -13.82 -1.70
CA PRO A 206 -17.48 -14.29 -1.99
C PRO A 206 -17.42 -15.04 -3.32
N PHE A 207 -16.54 -14.59 -4.21
CA PHE A 207 -16.37 -15.17 -5.53
C PHE A 207 -14.89 -15.43 -5.81
N TYR A 208 -14.50 -16.69 -5.74
CA TYR A 208 -13.12 -17.10 -5.96
C TYR A 208 -12.86 -17.44 -7.42
N VAL A 209 -11.86 -16.80 -8.03
CA VAL A 209 -11.32 -17.18 -9.33
C VAL A 209 -9.92 -17.73 -9.13
N GLY A 210 -9.75 -19.03 -9.40
CA GLY A 210 -8.49 -19.73 -9.21
C GLY A 210 -7.37 -19.16 -10.07
N GLY A 211 -6.32 -18.66 -9.44
CA GLY A 211 -5.09 -18.23 -10.10
C GLY A 211 -4.10 -19.38 -10.27
N PRO A 212 -3.06 -19.20 -11.10
CA PRO A 212 -2.08 -20.25 -11.41
C PRO A 212 -1.20 -20.67 -10.22
N TYR A 213 -1.18 -19.87 -9.16
CA TYR A 213 -0.38 -20.10 -7.96
C TYR A 213 -1.24 -20.39 -6.71
N ASP A 214 -2.56 -20.46 -6.87
CA ASP A 214 -3.47 -20.67 -5.76
C ASP A 214 -3.67 -22.18 -5.51
N ASP A 215 -3.73 -22.56 -4.23
CA ASP A 215 -4.27 -23.88 -3.85
C ASP A 215 -5.81 -23.79 -3.79
N ALA A 216 -6.45 -24.05 -4.92
CA ALA A 216 -7.90 -23.93 -5.07
C ALA A 216 -8.67 -24.84 -4.08
N VAL A 217 -8.11 -26.00 -3.72
CA VAL A 217 -8.73 -26.92 -2.76
C VAL A 217 -8.67 -26.34 -1.36
N ALA A 218 -7.54 -25.75 -0.96
CA ALA A 218 -7.41 -25.10 0.34
C ALA A 218 -8.32 -23.87 0.43
N VAL A 219 -8.38 -23.06 -0.64
CA VAL A 219 -9.25 -21.85 -0.70
C VAL A 219 -10.73 -22.24 -0.56
N THR A 220 -11.24 -23.17 -1.39
CA THR A 220 -12.64 -23.57 -1.34
C THR A 220 -13.02 -24.22 -0.01
N ARG A 221 -12.10 -24.98 0.60
CA ARG A 221 -12.30 -25.55 1.95
C ARG A 221 -12.39 -24.45 3.01
N THR A 222 -11.58 -23.42 2.90
CA THR A 222 -11.62 -22.27 3.82
C THR A 222 -12.93 -21.52 3.68
N LEU A 223 -13.36 -21.20 2.46
CA LEU A 223 -14.65 -20.57 2.19
C LEU A 223 -15.85 -21.39 2.70
N ALA A 224 -15.81 -22.71 2.52
CA ALA A 224 -16.89 -23.57 3.03
C ALA A 224 -16.99 -23.53 4.56
N ARG A 225 -15.87 -23.30 5.28
CA ARG A 225 -15.85 -23.15 6.75
C ARG A 225 -16.28 -21.77 7.23
N SER A 226 -15.86 -20.71 6.54
CA SER A 226 -16.10 -19.32 6.98
C SER A 226 -17.43 -18.77 6.47
N ALA A 227 -17.71 -18.88 5.18
CA ALA A 227 -18.94 -18.39 4.56
C ALA A 227 -20.09 -19.43 4.60
N GLY A 228 -19.76 -20.70 4.72
CA GLY A 228 -20.73 -21.81 4.64
C GLY A 228 -20.93 -22.33 3.21
N THR A 229 -21.19 -23.62 3.10
CA THR A 229 -21.42 -24.28 1.81
C THR A 229 -22.64 -23.67 1.11
N GLY A 230 -22.47 -23.21 -0.13
CA GLY A 230 -23.52 -22.59 -0.94
C GLY A 230 -23.59 -21.06 -0.83
N ASN A 231 -22.81 -20.44 0.07
CA ASN A 231 -22.76 -19.00 0.25
C ASN A 231 -21.55 -18.34 -0.43
N PHE A 232 -20.90 -19.05 -1.33
CA PHE A 232 -19.80 -18.54 -2.15
C PHE A 232 -19.84 -19.19 -3.53
N HIS A 233 -19.21 -18.53 -4.50
CA HIS A 233 -19.02 -19.06 -5.84
C HIS A 233 -17.53 -19.21 -6.14
N PHE A 234 -17.20 -20.09 -7.07
CA PHE A 234 -15.83 -20.24 -7.52
C PHE A 234 -15.73 -20.74 -8.97
N ILE A 235 -14.64 -20.35 -9.63
CA ILE A 235 -14.22 -20.86 -10.93
C ILE A 235 -12.76 -21.30 -10.77
N THR A 236 -12.48 -22.55 -11.10
CA THR A 236 -11.12 -23.07 -11.15
C THR A 236 -10.79 -23.51 -12.58
N PRO A 237 -9.55 -23.30 -13.05
CA PRO A 237 -9.13 -23.87 -14.31
C PRO A 237 -9.32 -25.39 -14.27
N ILE A 238 -9.95 -25.96 -15.28
CA ILE A 238 -9.99 -27.40 -15.46
C ILE A 238 -8.62 -27.79 -16.00
N GLU A 239 -7.82 -28.51 -15.22
CA GLU A 239 -6.65 -29.21 -15.78
C GLU A 239 -7.16 -30.27 -16.77
N VAL A 240 -7.10 -29.95 -18.04
CA VAL A 240 -7.25 -30.96 -19.08
C VAL A 240 -5.96 -31.79 -19.04
N THR A 241 -5.95 -32.85 -18.24
CA THR A 241 -4.93 -33.89 -18.37
C THR A 241 -5.09 -34.48 -19.78
N ALA A 242 -4.20 -34.07 -20.68
CA ALA A 242 -4.03 -34.77 -21.94
C ALA A 242 -3.62 -36.20 -21.60
N GLY A 243 -4.59 -37.09 -21.69
CA GLY A 243 -4.35 -38.56 -21.56
C GLY A 243 -3.38 -38.96 -22.66
N SER A 244 -2.30 -39.59 -22.23
CA SER A 244 -1.28 -40.24 -23.06
C SER A 244 -1.86 -41.45 -23.79
#